data_ef8ca9a1bf3128e5ea319d684af00998
#
_entry.id   ef8ca9a1bf3128e5ea319d684af00998
#
_cell.length_a   1.000
_cell.length_b   1.000
_cell.length_c   1.000
_cell.angle_alpha   90.00
_cell.angle_beta   90.00
_cell.angle_gamma   90.00
#
_symmetry.space_group_name_H-M   'P 1'
#
loop_
_entity.id
_entity.type
_entity.pdbx_description
1 polymer ?
#
loop_
_entity_poly.entity_id
_entity_poly.type
_entity_poly.pdbx_seq_one_letter_code
_entity_poly.pdbx_strand_id
1 'polypeptide(L)'
;MRKILSRTRRAVDDYHMIAEGDKIAVGVSGGKDSLTLLCALAELRRFYPNKFDILALSIDMGFDGTDFSKVQELCEKIGVEYIIEKTDIAEVVFDIRKESNPCSLCAKMRRGGVNDLAVKNGCNKVALGHHNEDVLETFFLSLFYEGRLGCFSPVTYLSRKDIHVIRPLIYVAEGDIK
;
A
#
# COMPACT_ATOMS: atom_id res chain seq x y z
N MET A 1 0.00 18.04 -6.28
CA MET A 1 0.65 16.94 -7.01
C MET A 1 2.17 17.12 -7.24
N ARG A 2 2.72 18.24 -7.76
CA ARG A 2 4.19 18.38 -8.02
C ARG A 2 5.07 18.12 -6.78
N LYS A 3 4.70 18.66 -5.61
CA LYS A 3 5.46 18.48 -4.36
C LYS A 3 5.46 17.00 -3.91
N ILE A 4 4.31 16.34 -3.98
CA ILE A 4 4.15 14.91 -3.68
C ILE A 4 5.05 14.10 -4.60
N LEU A 5 4.95 14.31 -5.91
CA LEU A 5 5.72 13.58 -6.91
C LEU A 5 7.24 13.72 -6.73
N SER A 6 7.73 14.95 -6.42
CA SER A 6 9.14 15.20 -6.14
C SER A 6 9.64 14.43 -4.91
N ARG A 7 8.86 14.41 -3.83
CA ARG A 7 9.20 13.68 -2.59
C ARG A 7 9.11 12.17 -2.78
N THR A 8 8.07 11.69 -3.49
CA THR A 8 7.92 10.28 -3.85
C THR A 8 9.12 9.81 -4.68
N ARG A 9 9.50 10.56 -5.73
CA ARG A 9 10.69 10.24 -6.53
C ARG A 9 11.95 10.18 -5.68
N ARG A 10 12.16 11.17 -4.81
CA ARG A 10 13.32 11.17 -3.91
C ARG A 10 13.36 9.93 -3.03
N ALA A 11 12.23 9.51 -2.43
CA ALA A 11 12.19 8.30 -1.61
C ALA A 11 12.49 7.04 -2.45
N VAL A 12 11.95 6.97 -3.67
CA VAL A 12 12.22 5.88 -4.61
C VAL A 12 13.70 5.79 -4.96
N ASP A 13 14.34 6.93 -5.22
CA ASP A 13 15.77 7.02 -5.58
C ASP A 13 16.66 6.69 -4.36
N ASP A 14 16.42 7.33 -3.20
CA ASP A 14 17.24 7.17 -1.99
C ASP A 14 17.23 5.72 -1.45
N TYR A 15 16.11 5.01 -1.58
CA TYR A 15 15.95 3.63 -1.09
C TYR A 15 15.94 2.57 -2.20
N HIS A 16 16.26 2.94 -3.43
CA HIS A 16 16.30 2.03 -4.59
C HIS A 16 15.03 1.15 -4.71
N MET A 17 13.85 1.80 -4.53
CA MET A 17 12.58 1.09 -4.44
C MET A 17 12.12 0.48 -5.76
N ILE A 18 12.56 1.04 -6.91
CA ILE A 18 12.10 0.64 -8.25
C ILE A 18 13.30 0.31 -9.14
N ALA A 19 13.32 -0.90 -9.67
CA ALA A 19 14.28 -1.38 -10.66
C ALA A 19 13.64 -1.53 -12.04
N GLU A 20 14.46 -1.74 -13.06
CA GLU A 20 14.00 -2.01 -14.42
C GLU A 20 13.21 -3.31 -14.47
N GLY A 21 12.03 -3.27 -15.10
CA GLY A 21 11.16 -4.43 -15.28
C GLY A 21 10.31 -4.82 -14.05
N ASP A 22 10.30 -4.00 -12.98
CA ASP A 22 9.44 -4.26 -11.83
C ASP A 22 7.95 -4.24 -12.20
N LYS A 23 7.18 -5.15 -11.61
CA LYS A 23 5.71 -5.11 -11.57
C LYS A 23 5.25 -4.85 -10.13
N ILE A 24 4.69 -3.66 -9.90
CA ILE A 24 4.38 -3.14 -8.57
C ILE A 24 2.87 -3.21 -8.31
N ALA A 25 2.47 -4.00 -7.33
CA ALA A 25 1.11 -3.96 -6.83
C ALA A 25 0.93 -2.78 -5.89
N VAL A 26 -0.06 -1.94 -6.12
CA VAL A 26 -0.44 -0.84 -5.22
C VAL A 26 -1.66 -1.27 -4.41
N GLY A 27 -1.50 -1.41 -3.09
CA GLY A 27 -2.62 -1.70 -2.20
C GLY A 27 -3.53 -0.49 -2.04
N VAL A 28 -4.74 -0.56 -2.60
CA VAL A 28 -5.72 0.54 -2.59
C VAL A 28 -6.83 0.22 -1.60
N SER A 29 -6.97 1.06 -0.58
CA SER A 29 -8.02 0.95 0.45
C SER A 29 -9.21 1.89 0.21
N GLY A 30 -9.17 2.74 -0.82
CA GLY A 30 -10.11 3.84 -1.03
C GLY A 30 -9.82 5.09 -0.20
N GLY A 31 -8.88 5.03 0.76
CA GLY A 31 -8.44 6.18 1.54
C GLY A 31 -7.50 7.11 0.74
N LYS A 32 -7.44 8.39 1.16
CA LYS A 32 -6.65 9.46 0.50
C LYS A 32 -5.19 9.08 0.22
N ASP A 33 -4.53 8.39 1.17
CA ASP A 33 -3.11 8.06 1.08
C ASP A 33 -2.84 7.01 0.02
N SER A 34 -3.65 5.95 -0.03
CA SER A 34 -3.55 4.90 -1.05
C SER A 34 -3.86 5.40 -2.46
N LEU A 35 -4.84 6.30 -2.59
CA LEU A 35 -5.18 6.93 -3.87
C LEU A 35 -4.07 7.89 -4.33
N THR A 36 -3.50 8.66 -3.39
CA THR A 36 -2.36 9.54 -3.67
C THR A 36 -1.13 8.74 -4.12
N LEU A 37 -0.84 7.61 -3.45
CA LEU A 37 0.23 6.70 -3.86
C LEU A 37 0.03 6.19 -5.28
N LEU A 38 -1.19 5.72 -5.59
CA LEU A 38 -1.54 5.20 -6.92
C LEU A 38 -1.32 6.27 -7.99
N CYS A 39 -1.85 7.47 -7.78
CA CYS A 39 -1.66 8.59 -8.71
C CYS A 39 -0.18 9.00 -8.85
N ALA A 40 0.57 9.04 -7.75
CA ALA A 40 1.98 9.41 -7.76
C ALA A 40 2.84 8.40 -8.54
N LEU A 41 2.60 7.09 -8.34
CA LEU A 41 3.31 6.04 -9.10
C LEU A 41 2.89 6.01 -10.58
N ALA A 42 1.60 6.22 -10.89
CA ALA A 42 1.12 6.30 -12.27
C ALA A 42 1.77 7.47 -13.03
N GLU A 43 1.90 8.64 -12.39
CA GLU A 43 2.62 9.76 -12.98
C GLU A 43 4.13 9.50 -13.07
N LEU A 44 4.74 8.93 -12.02
CA LEU A 44 6.16 8.61 -12.01
C LEU A 44 6.53 7.64 -13.14
N ARG A 45 5.72 6.62 -13.39
CA ARG A 45 5.90 5.62 -14.47
C ARG A 45 6.13 6.25 -15.84
N ARG A 46 5.56 7.45 -16.09
CA ARG A 46 5.63 8.11 -17.42
C ARG A 46 7.03 8.63 -17.76
N PHE A 47 7.82 8.98 -16.76
CA PHE A 47 9.12 9.65 -16.99
C PHE A 47 10.27 9.10 -16.13
N TYR A 48 10.02 8.11 -15.28
CA TYR A 48 11.06 7.48 -14.47
C TYR A 48 12.03 6.71 -15.39
N PRO A 49 13.35 6.75 -15.10
CA PRO A 49 14.34 6.09 -15.95
C PRO A 49 14.10 4.59 -16.09
N ASN A 50 13.86 3.90 -14.97
CA ASN A 50 13.56 2.47 -14.96
C ASN A 50 12.10 2.25 -15.35
N LYS A 51 11.86 1.39 -16.34
CA LYS A 51 10.50 1.01 -16.75
C LYS A 51 9.92 0.03 -15.76
N PHE A 52 8.69 0.25 -15.35
CA PHE A 52 7.96 -0.60 -14.43
C PHE A 52 6.46 -0.58 -14.72
N ASP A 53 5.77 -1.63 -14.33
CA ASP A 53 4.33 -1.75 -14.43
C ASP A 53 3.65 -1.59 -13.08
N ILE A 54 2.39 -1.17 -13.11
CA ILE A 54 1.57 -0.93 -11.92
C ILE A 54 0.27 -1.74 -12.05
N LEU A 55 -0.09 -2.41 -10.96
CA LEU A 55 -1.36 -3.09 -10.77
C LEU A 55 -2.02 -2.58 -9.48
N ALA A 56 -3.20 -2.01 -9.57
CA ALA A 56 -3.96 -1.60 -8.39
C ALA A 56 -4.72 -2.79 -7.81
N LEU A 57 -4.62 -3.02 -6.49
CA LEU A 57 -5.25 -4.14 -5.80
C LEU A 57 -6.09 -3.68 -4.61
N SER A 58 -7.32 -4.16 -4.51
CA SER A 58 -8.16 -4.03 -3.31
C SER A 58 -8.62 -5.38 -2.82
N ILE A 59 -8.71 -5.51 -1.50
CA ILE A 59 -9.36 -6.64 -0.84
C ILE A 59 -10.73 -6.18 -0.37
N ASP A 60 -11.76 -6.75 -0.94
CA ASP A 60 -13.11 -6.63 -0.42
C ASP A 60 -13.24 -7.58 0.78
N MET A 61 -13.42 -7.01 1.95
CA MET A 61 -13.47 -7.77 3.20
C MET A 61 -14.85 -8.38 3.50
N GLY A 62 -15.85 -8.14 2.64
CA GLY A 62 -17.21 -8.64 2.81
C GLY A 62 -18.09 -7.77 3.72
N PHE A 63 -17.75 -6.49 3.94
CA PHE A 63 -18.65 -5.57 4.64
C PHE A 63 -19.75 -5.05 3.71
N ASP A 64 -20.98 -5.02 4.21
CA ASP A 64 -22.09 -4.42 3.46
C ASP A 64 -21.84 -2.95 3.12
N GLY A 65 -22.21 -2.56 1.90
CA GLY A 65 -22.08 -1.17 1.43
C GLY A 65 -20.69 -0.75 1.00
N THR A 66 -19.73 -1.67 0.89
CA THR A 66 -18.41 -1.33 0.32
C THR A 66 -18.55 -1.01 -1.18
N ASP A 67 -18.14 0.19 -1.57
CA ASP A 67 -18.20 0.67 -2.94
C ASP A 67 -16.80 0.98 -3.48
N PHE A 68 -16.41 0.28 -4.54
CA PHE A 68 -15.13 0.47 -5.23
C PHE A 68 -15.25 1.23 -6.56
N SER A 69 -16.45 1.69 -6.94
CA SER A 69 -16.72 2.34 -8.24
C SER A 69 -15.80 3.53 -8.49
N LYS A 70 -15.63 4.41 -7.49
CA LYS A 70 -14.75 5.59 -7.60
C LYS A 70 -13.29 5.24 -7.79
N VAL A 71 -12.84 4.12 -7.19
CA VAL A 71 -11.47 3.64 -7.36
C VAL A 71 -11.30 3.09 -8.77
N GLN A 72 -12.28 2.36 -9.26
CA GLN A 72 -12.28 1.81 -10.62
C GLN A 72 -12.24 2.93 -11.66
N GLU A 73 -13.12 3.93 -11.56
CA GLU A 73 -13.12 5.12 -12.44
C GLU A 73 -11.76 5.84 -12.45
N LEU A 74 -11.13 5.97 -11.27
CA LEU A 74 -9.80 6.57 -11.17
C LEU A 74 -8.76 5.73 -11.91
N CYS A 75 -8.76 4.41 -11.70
CA CYS A 75 -7.82 3.48 -12.34
C CYS A 75 -7.96 3.52 -13.88
N GLU A 76 -9.18 3.51 -14.40
CA GLU A 76 -9.48 3.66 -15.83
C GLU A 76 -8.92 4.99 -16.37
N LYS A 77 -9.18 6.10 -15.66
CA LYS A 77 -8.70 7.44 -16.04
C LYS A 77 -7.17 7.56 -16.10
N ILE A 78 -6.45 6.87 -15.20
CA ILE A 78 -4.98 6.91 -15.16
C ILE A 78 -4.31 5.75 -15.91
N GLY A 79 -5.10 4.87 -16.54
CA GLY A 79 -4.61 3.73 -17.33
C GLY A 79 -3.86 2.69 -16.49
N VAL A 80 -4.41 2.33 -15.32
CA VAL A 80 -3.89 1.30 -14.42
C VAL A 80 -4.91 0.17 -14.30
N GLU A 81 -4.46 -1.06 -14.50
CA GLU A 81 -5.28 -2.25 -14.25
C GLU A 81 -5.67 -2.34 -12.77
N TYR A 82 -6.93 -2.70 -12.50
CA TYR A 82 -7.46 -2.79 -11.14
C TYR A 82 -8.12 -4.14 -10.89
N ILE A 83 -7.72 -4.80 -9.82
CA ILE A 83 -8.27 -6.09 -9.38
C ILE A 83 -8.83 -5.96 -7.97
N ILE A 84 -10.04 -6.45 -7.78
CA ILE A 84 -10.70 -6.57 -6.48
C ILE A 84 -10.84 -8.05 -6.15
N GLU A 85 -10.24 -8.49 -5.05
CA GLU A 85 -10.43 -9.85 -4.52
C GLU A 85 -11.49 -9.82 -3.42
N LYS A 86 -12.57 -10.56 -3.63
CA LYS A 86 -13.62 -10.75 -2.62
C LYS A 86 -13.18 -11.78 -1.60
N THR A 87 -13.37 -11.48 -0.33
CA THR A 87 -12.99 -12.35 0.78
C THR A 87 -14.06 -12.34 1.89
N ASP A 88 -14.07 -13.37 2.71
CA ASP A 88 -14.96 -13.50 3.87
C ASP A 88 -14.27 -13.03 5.17
N ILE A 89 -13.36 -12.05 5.08
CA ILE A 89 -12.56 -11.56 6.22
C ILE A 89 -13.48 -11.02 7.33
N ALA A 90 -14.52 -10.28 6.98
CA ALA A 90 -15.46 -9.74 7.97
C ALA A 90 -16.15 -10.86 8.75
N GLU A 91 -16.73 -11.84 8.05
CA GLU A 91 -17.37 -13.00 8.66
C GLU A 91 -16.41 -13.78 9.56
N VAL A 92 -15.20 -14.07 9.06
CA VAL A 92 -14.20 -14.81 9.83
C VAL A 92 -13.81 -14.09 11.11
N VAL A 93 -13.62 -12.79 11.06
CA VAL A 93 -13.11 -11.98 12.19
C VAL A 93 -14.20 -11.71 13.22
N PHE A 94 -15.41 -11.34 12.78
CA PHE A 94 -16.47 -10.86 13.67
C PHE A 94 -17.43 -11.97 14.10
N ASP A 95 -17.76 -12.91 13.22
CA ASP A 95 -18.78 -13.92 13.49
C ASP A 95 -18.18 -15.25 13.95
N ILE A 96 -17.10 -15.70 13.32
CA ILE A 96 -16.50 -17.01 13.61
C ILE A 96 -15.52 -16.92 14.78
N ARG A 97 -14.53 -16.03 14.73
CA ARG A 97 -13.45 -15.97 15.74
C ARG A 97 -13.79 -15.13 16.95
N LYS A 98 -14.65 -14.11 16.82
CA LYS A 98 -15.05 -13.19 17.90
C LYS A 98 -13.84 -12.67 18.70
N GLU A 99 -12.82 -12.25 17.98
CA GLU A 99 -11.53 -11.81 18.54
C GLU A 99 -11.70 -10.58 19.47
N SER A 100 -10.92 -10.54 20.52
CA SER A 100 -10.90 -9.39 21.45
C SER A 100 -10.38 -8.11 20.78
N ASN A 101 -9.55 -8.23 19.73
CA ASN A 101 -9.06 -7.11 18.91
C ASN A 101 -9.31 -7.39 17.42
N PRO A 102 -10.57 -7.28 16.95
CA PRO A 102 -10.94 -7.63 15.58
C PRO A 102 -10.26 -6.75 14.53
N CYS A 103 -10.03 -5.47 14.83
CA CYS A 103 -9.39 -4.53 13.91
C CYS A 103 -7.94 -4.95 13.55
N SER A 104 -7.18 -5.42 14.53
CA SER A 104 -5.81 -5.88 14.33
C SER A 104 -5.75 -7.12 13.42
N LEU A 105 -6.63 -8.10 13.68
CA LEU A 105 -6.70 -9.31 12.86
C LEU A 105 -7.17 -8.99 11.44
N CYS A 106 -8.20 -8.16 11.30
CA CYS A 106 -8.72 -7.72 10.00
C CYS A 106 -7.63 -7.02 9.17
N ALA A 107 -6.87 -6.09 9.78
CA ALA A 107 -5.76 -5.41 9.11
C ALA A 107 -4.65 -6.39 8.69
N LYS A 108 -4.34 -7.39 9.54
CA LYS A 108 -3.34 -8.42 9.24
C LYS A 108 -3.80 -9.31 8.08
N MET A 109 -5.06 -9.77 8.08
CA MET A 109 -5.61 -10.60 7.01
C MET A 109 -5.68 -9.84 5.70
N ARG A 110 -6.14 -8.58 5.70
CA ARG A 110 -6.16 -7.73 4.51
C ARG A 110 -4.76 -7.53 3.93
N ARG A 111 -3.76 -7.25 4.77
CA ARG A 111 -2.35 -7.12 4.32
C ARG A 111 -1.84 -8.42 3.74
N GLY A 112 -2.15 -9.56 4.36
CA GLY A 112 -1.84 -10.89 3.83
C GLY A 112 -2.43 -11.10 2.44
N GLY A 113 -3.73 -10.82 2.29
CA GLY A 113 -4.47 -10.94 1.03
C GLY A 113 -3.89 -10.08 -0.10
N VAL A 114 -3.55 -8.82 0.18
CA VAL A 114 -2.89 -7.95 -0.83
C VAL A 114 -1.57 -8.56 -1.31
N ASN A 115 -0.74 -9.08 -0.40
CA ASN A 115 0.53 -9.69 -0.77
C ASN A 115 0.33 -10.99 -1.57
N ASP A 116 -0.64 -11.84 -1.20
CA ASP A 116 -0.95 -13.06 -1.93
C ASP A 116 -1.48 -12.78 -3.33
N LEU A 117 -2.37 -11.81 -3.43
CA LEU A 117 -2.93 -11.37 -4.71
C LEU A 117 -1.84 -10.76 -5.62
N ALA A 118 -0.90 -10.01 -5.05
CA ALA A 118 0.24 -9.46 -5.77
C ALA A 118 1.12 -10.57 -6.37
N VAL A 119 1.49 -11.56 -5.57
CA VAL A 119 2.28 -12.72 -6.04
C VAL A 119 1.54 -13.50 -7.11
N LYS A 120 0.25 -13.79 -6.91
CA LYS A 120 -0.63 -14.49 -7.87
C LYS A 120 -0.66 -13.80 -9.24
N ASN A 121 -0.54 -12.46 -9.26
CA ASN A 121 -0.52 -11.66 -10.48
C ASN A 121 0.89 -11.34 -10.99
N GLY A 122 1.93 -12.01 -10.49
CA GLY A 122 3.30 -11.86 -10.96
C GLY A 122 3.97 -10.54 -10.56
N CYS A 123 3.46 -9.86 -9.52
CA CYS A 123 4.10 -8.69 -8.97
C CYS A 123 5.26 -9.10 -8.06
N ASN A 124 6.40 -8.43 -8.18
CA ASN A 124 7.58 -8.63 -7.32
C ASN A 124 7.67 -7.56 -6.21
N LYS A 125 6.81 -6.55 -6.25
CA LYS A 125 6.72 -5.50 -5.22
C LYS A 125 5.29 -5.15 -4.86
N VAL A 126 5.10 -4.76 -3.58
CA VAL A 126 3.84 -4.18 -3.07
C VAL A 126 4.13 -2.79 -2.53
N ALA A 127 3.46 -1.78 -3.05
CA ALA A 127 3.55 -0.42 -2.56
C ALA A 127 2.40 -0.10 -1.60
N LEU A 128 2.73 0.47 -0.44
CA LEU A 128 1.80 0.88 0.60
C LEU A 128 1.87 2.39 0.84
N GLY A 129 0.72 3.01 1.11
CA GLY A 129 0.54 4.46 1.23
C GLY A 129 0.97 5.07 2.58
N HIS A 130 1.98 4.48 3.26
CA HIS A 130 2.50 5.08 4.49
C HIS A 130 3.28 6.36 4.18
N HIS A 131 2.98 7.42 4.91
CA HIS A 131 3.60 8.74 4.77
C HIS A 131 4.51 9.10 5.96
N ASN A 132 5.03 10.33 6.01
CA ASN A 132 6.01 10.75 6.99
C ASN A 132 5.48 10.66 8.43
N GLU A 133 4.26 11.08 8.66
CA GLU A 133 3.63 11.06 9.99
C GLU A 133 3.44 9.63 10.51
N ASP A 134 3.11 8.65 9.65
CA ASP A 134 3.03 7.24 10.04
C ASP A 134 4.37 6.72 10.60
N VAL A 135 5.50 7.20 10.05
CA VAL A 135 6.84 6.87 10.55
C VAL A 135 7.03 7.40 11.95
N LEU A 136 6.69 8.68 12.17
CA LEU A 136 6.82 9.34 13.48
C LEU A 136 5.89 8.71 14.52
N GLU A 137 4.64 8.48 14.16
CA GLU A 137 3.66 7.84 15.04
C GLU A 137 4.09 6.43 15.43
N THR A 138 4.53 5.61 14.46
CA THR A 138 5.03 4.27 14.75
C THR A 138 6.26 4.30 15.65
N PHE A 139 7.19 5.25 15.42
CA PHE A 139 8.37 5.42 16.24
C PHE A 139 8.00 5.77 17.69
N PHE A 140 7.12 6.75 17.90
CA PHE A 140 6.68 7.14 19.23
C PHE A 140 5.86 6.05 19.93
N LEU A 141 5.00 5.32 19.21
CA LEU A 141 4.28 4.19 19.77
C LEU A 141 5.25 3.09 20.22
N SER A 142 6.24 2.73 19.41
CA SER A 142 7.28 1.77 19.82
C SER A 142 8.07 2.24 21.04
N LEU A 143 8.42 3.52 21.07
CA LEU A 143 9.17 4.10 22.20
C LEU A 143 8.36 4.07 23.50
N PHE A 144 7.12 4.55 23.49
CA PHE A 144 6.33 4.74 24.72
C PHE A 144 5.64 3.46 25.20
N TYR A 145 5.20 2.59 24.30
CA TYR A 145 4.46 1.37 24.68
C TYR A 145 5.30 0.11 24.68
N GLU A 146 6.33 0.04 23.85
CA GLU A 146 7.17 -1.15 23.73
C GLU A 146 8.57 -0.96 24.35
N GLY A 147 8.93 0.26 24.76
CA GLY A 147 10.23 0.59 25.34
C GLY A 147 11.40 0.38 24.39
N ARG A 148 11.17 0.42 23.07
CA ARG A 148 12.20 0.21 22.05
C ARG A 148 12.23 1.32 21.02
N LEU A 149 13.41 1.57 20.46
CA LEU A 149 13.58 2.43 19.31
C LEU A 149 13.32 1.60 18.03
N GLY A 150 12.14 1.79 17.41
CA GLY A 150 11.77 1.02 16.24
C GLY A 150 10.72 1.72 15.38
N CYS A 151 10.82 1.47 14.06
CA CYS A 151 9.84 1.87 13.07
C CYS A 151 9.84 0.86 11.93
N PHE A 152 8.89 0.93 11.03
CA PHE A 152 8.94 0.14 9.81
C PHE A 152 9.99 0.67 8.81
N SER A 153 10.61 -0.23 8.09
CA SER A 153 11.61 0.09 7.06
C SER A 153 10.94 0.66 5.80
N PRO A 154 11.58 1.59 5.07
CA PRO A 154 11.09 2.06 3.77
C PRO A 154 10.91 0.94 2.74
N VAL A 155 11.80 -0.06 2.80
CA VAL A 155 11.75 -1.28 1.99
C VAL A 155 11.84 -2.48 2.94
N THR A 156 10.93 -3.45 2.80
CA THR A 156 10.90 -4.67 3.61
C THR A 156 10.79 -5.89 2.70
N TYR A 157 11.74 -6.81 2.79
CA TYR A 157 11.67 -8.07 2.07
C TYR A 157 10.88 -9.12 2.86
N LEU A 158 9.88 -9.72 2.23
CA LEU A 158 9.06 -10.80 2.78
C LEU A 158 9.53 -12.15 2.21
N SER A 159 10.48 -12.78 2.88
CA SER A 159 11.15 -14.01 2.43
C SER A 159 10.20 -15.18 2.13
N ARG A 160 9.09 -15.32 2.88
CA ARG A 160 8.11 -16.39 2.65
C ARG A 160 7.32 -16.25 1.35
N LYS A 161 7.27 -15.05 0.79
CA LYS A 161 6.48 -14.73 -0.42
C LYS A 161 7.35 -14.25 -1.58
N ASP A 162 8.65 -14.09 -1.34
CA ASP A 162 9.65 -13.55 -2.26
C ASP A 162 9.20 -12.23 -2.90
N ILE A 163 8.74 -11.29 -2.06
CA ILE A 163 8.22 -10.00 -2.50
C ILE A 163 8.76 -8.87 -1.63
N HIS A 164 8.99 -7.69 -2.22
CA HIS A 164 9.39 -6.50 -1.48
C HIS A 164 8.17 -5.60 -1.22
N VAL A 165 8.03 -5.16 0.04
CA VAL A 165 7.06 -4.10 0.40
C VAL A 165 7.79 -2.78 0.42
N ILE A 166 7.32 -1.81 -0.38
CA ILE A 166 7.91 -0.47 -0.51
C ILE A 166 6.93 0.61 -0.03
N ARG A 167 7.46 1.74 0.43
CA ARG A 167 6.68 2.87 0.97
C ARG A 167 7.09 4.19 0.32
N PRO A 168 6.67 4.44 -0.93
CA PRO A 168 7.13 5.58 -1.71
C PRO A 168 6.73 6.96 -1.15
N LEU A 169 5.68 7.04 -0.30
CA LEU A 169 5.22 8.29 0.30
C LEU A 169 5.95 8.65 1.61
N ILE A 170 6.97 7.91 2.02
CA ILE A 170 7.64 8.06 3.33
C ILE A 170 8.21 9.48 3.58
N TYR A 171 8.50 10.26 2.53
CA TYR A 171 8.93 11.65 2.61
C TYR A 171 7.81 12.67 2.40
N VAL A 172 6.60 12.20 2.12
CA VAL A 172 5.44 13.06 1.90
C VAL A 172 4.78 13.36 3.24
N ALA A 173 4.52 14.62 3.52
CA ALA A 173 3.76 15.01 4.70
C ALA A 173 2.25 14.78 4.48
N GLU A 174 1.53 14.34 5.50
CA GLU A 174 0.09 14.11 5.44
C GLU A 174 -0.68 15.36 4.99
N GLY A 175 -0.27 16.54 5.46
CA GLY A 175 -0.87 17.82 5.07
C GLY A 175 -0.74 18.16 3.58
N ASP A 176 0.13 17.49 2.83
CA ASP A 176 0.23 17.62 1.36
C ASP A 176 -0.71 16.65 0.63
N ILE A 177 -1.25 15.64 1.32
CA ILE A 177 -2.19 14.63 0.82
C ILE A 177 -3.61 15.16 1.05
N LYS A 178 -4.29 15.53 -0.02
CA LYS A 178 -5.64 16.10 0.02
C LYS A 178 -6.61 15.28 -0.80
#